data_dac526912a50ec7afb311d7c6ef1488c
#
_entry.id   dac526912a50ec7afb311d7c6ef1488c
#
_cell.length_a   1.000
_cell.length_b   1.000
_cell.length_c   1.000
_cell.angle_alpha   90.00
_cell.angle_beta   90.00
_cell.angle_gamma   90.00
#
_symmetry.space_group_name_H-M   'P 1'
#
loop_
_entity.id
_entity.type
_entity.pdbx_description
1 polymer ?
#
loop_
_entity_poly.entity_id
_entity_poly.type
_entity_poly.pdbx_seq_one_letter_code
_entity_poly.pdbx_strand_id
1 'polypeptide(L)'
;MSIGAWYEDDRFAAADYEAVMAQLGEEAPEGCLVHIGGPTESGWRVIEVWVTEDNQRRFQEDRLNPAFDATGKPRVSPTFFPVHTILPPPEALSSLAPGS
;
A
#
# COMPACT_ATOMS: atom_id res chain seq x y z
N MET A 1 -7.07 15.57 6.46
CA MET A 1 -5.60 15.52 6.44
C MET A 1 -5.16 14.15 5.96
N SER A 2 -4.21 14.13 5.03
CA SER A 2 -3.68 12.86 4.52
C SER A 2 -2.88 12.12 5.58
N ILE A 3 -2.88 10.80 5.46
CA ILE A 3 -2.18 9.92 6.40
C ILE A 3 -1.22 9.02 5.62
N GLY A 4 -0.03 8.81 6.17
CA GLY A 4 0.92 7.83 5.68
C GLY A 4 0.68 6.49 6.34
N ALA A 5 0.92 5.43 5.60
CA ALA A 5 0.82 4.07 6.10
C ALA A 5 2.11 3.33 5.72
N TRP A 6 2.79 2.79 6.71
CA TRP A 6 4.06 2.11 6.52
C TRP A 6 3.93 0.66 6.98
N TYR A 7 4.16 -0.26 6.04
CA TYR A 7 4.20 -1.69 6.31
C TYR A 7 5.64 -2.16 6.17
N GLU A 8 6.07 -3.03 7.06
CA GLU A 8 7.38 -3.67 6.94
C GLU A 8 7.31 -5.05 7.58
N ASP A 9 7.76 -6.07 6.87
CA ASP A 9 7.68 -7.43 7.39
C ASP A 9 8.79 -8.30 6.78
N ASP A 10 9.59 -8.92 7.63
CA ASP A 10 10.71 -9.76 7.24
C ASP A 10 10.27 -11.12 6.69
N ARG A 11 8.99 -11.46 6.84
CA ARG A 11 8.44 -12.72 6.31
C ARG A 11 8.04 -12.64 4.85
N PHE A 12 8.15 -11.45 4.23
CA PHE A 12 7.78 -11.23 2.83
C PHE A 12 9.01 -11.03 1.98
N ALA A 13 9.01 -11.69 0.81
CA ALA A 13 9.94 -11.45 -0.27
C ALA A 13 9.16 -10.92 -1.48
N ALA A 14 9.85 -10.62 -2.58
CA ALA A 14 9.21 -10.10 -3.78
C ALA A 14 8.07 -11.01 -4.28
N ALA A 15 8.29 -12.32 -4.29
CA ALA A 15 7.27 -13.27 -4.76
C ALA A 15 6.01 -13.26 -3.88
N ASP A 16 6.18 -13.09 -2.57
CA ASP A 16 5.05 -13.00 -1.64
C ASP A 16 4.24 -11.74 -1.89
N TYR A 17 4.92 -10.62 -2.06
CA TYR A 17 4.28 -9.34 -2.37
C TYR A 17 3.51 -9.43 -3.70
N GLU A 18 4.13 -10.00 -4.73
CA GLU A 18 3.49 -10.14 -6.04
C GLU A 18 2.24 -11.04 -5.99
N ALA A 19 2.27 -12.10 -5.17
CA ALA A 19 1.12 -12.97 -4.99
C ALA A 19 -0.07 -12.22 -4.38
N VAL A 20 0.20 -11.39 -3.36
CA VAL A 20 -0.84 -10.56 -2.74
C VAL A 20 -1.37 -9.53 -3.72
N MET A 21 -0.49 -8.86 -4.47
CA MET A 21 -0.90 -7.86 -5.46
C MET A 21 -1.74 -8.48 -6.58
N ALA A 22 -1.40 -9.69 -7.02
CA ALA A 22 -2.20 -10.41 -8.01
C ALA A 22 -3.60 -10.71 -7.48
N GLN A 23 -3.72 -11.04 -6.21
CA GLN A 23 -4.99 -11.30 -5.56
C GLN A 23 -5.84 -10.03 -5.44
N LEU A 24 -5.20 -8.89 -5.19
CA LEU A 24 -5.89 -7.59 -5.10
C LEU A 24 -6.38 -7.10 -6.46
N GLY A 25 -5.69 -7.44 -7.53
CA GLY A 25 -6.02 -6.96 -8.88
C GLY A 25 -5.46 -5.57 -9.15
N GLU A 26 -5.85 -5.01 -10.30
CA GLU A 26 -5.29 -3.74 -10.78
C GLU A 26 -6.05 -2.50 -10.30
N GLU A 27 -7.22 -2.68 -9.72
CA GLU A 27 -8.04 -1.55 -9.28
C GLU A 27 -7.42 -0.90 -8.05
N ALA A 28 -7.08 0.39 -8.17
CA ALA A 28 -6.55 1.15 -7.05
C ALA A 28 -7.60 1.30 -5.95
N PRO A 29 -7.22 1.16 -4.68
CA PRO A 29 -8.15 1.34 -3.57
C PRO A 29 -8.64 2.79 -3.50
N GLU A 30 -9.91 2.96 -3.12
CA GLU A 30 -10.48 4.28 -2.90
C GLU A 30 -9.67 5.05 -1.86
N GLY A 31 -9.24 6.25 -2.21
CA GLY A 31 -8.49 7.13 -1.29
C GLY A 31 -7.00 6.89 -1.23
N CYS A 32 -6.47 5.91 -1.97
CA CYS A 32 -5.03 5.70 -2.04
C CYS A 32 -4.41 6.67 -3.04
N LEU A 33 -3.52 7.53 -2.57
CA LEU A 33 -2.88 8.54 -3.41
C LEU A 33 -1.57 8.05 -4.02
N VAL A 34 -0.84 7.21 -3.29
CA VAL A 34 0.41 6.65 -3.77
C VAL A 34 0.71 5.35 -3.02
N HIS A 35 1.31 4.40 -3.73
CA HIS A 35 1.74 3.12 -3.17
C HIS A 35 3.14 2.82 -3.71
N ILE A 36 4.08 2.57 -2.80
CA ILE A 36 5.46 2.25 -3.14
C ILE A 36 5.83 0.98 -2.41
N GLY A 37 6.31 -0.03 -3.13
CA GLY A 37 6.78 -1.27 -2.53
C GLY A 37 8.20 -1.58 -2.96
N GLY A 38 8.98 -2.17 -2.06
CA GLY A 38 10.34 -2.56 -2.39
C GLY A 38 10.99 -3.41 -1.30
N PRO A 39 12.13 -4.05 -1.63
CA PRO A 39 12.82 -4.90 -0.67
C PRO A 39 13.58 -4.10 0.38
N THR A 40 13.68 -4.69 1.57
CA THR A 40 14.60 -4.24 2.61
C THR A 40 15.75 -5.25 2.69
N GLU A 41 16.68 -5.04 3.61
CA GLU A 41 17.77 -6.00 3.84
C GLU A 41 17.25 -7.41 4.19
N SER A 42 16.15 -7.48 4.94
CA SER A 42 15.65 -8.74 5.48
C SER A 42 14.26 -9.13 4.99
N GLY A 43 13.54 -8.24 4.32
CA GLY A 43 12.16 -8.52 3.91
C GLY A 43 11.63 -7.52 2.91
N TRP A 44 10.44 -6.99 3.18
CA TRP A 44 9.72 -6.11 2.24
C TRP A 44 9.12 -4.91 2.96
N ARG A 45 9.08 -3.77 2.29
CA ARG A 45 8.50 -2.53 2.79
C ARG A 45 7.50 -1.98 1.79
N VAL A 46 6.38 -1.47 2.30
CA VAL A 46 5.41 -0.71 1.52
C VAL A 46 5.14 0.61 2.23
N ILE A 47 5.12 1.68 1.47
CA ILE A 47 4.76 3.01 1.97
C ILE A 47 3.61 3.52 1.12
N GLU A 48 2.55 3.99 1.77
CA GLU A 48 1.36 4.51 1.11
C GLU A 48 0.96 5.85 1.70
N VAL A 49 0.26 6.63 0.90
CA VAL A 49 -0.40 7.85 1.37
C VAL A 49 -1.87 7.73 1.03
N TRP A 50 -2.71 8.01 2.01
CA TRP A 50 -4.17 7.90 1.91
C TRP A 50 -4.82 9.24 2.19
N VAL A 51 -5.98 9.48 1.57
CA VAL A 51 -6.78 10.68 1.86
C VAL A 51 -7.16 10.70 3.33
N THR A 52 -7.62 9.57 3.88
CA THR A 52 -7.95 9.43 5.30
C THR A 52 -7.49 8.06 5.82
N GLU A 53 -7.33 7.96 7.12
CA GLU A 53 -7.06 6.68 7.78
C GLU A 53 -8.22 5.69 7.56
N ASP A 54 -9.47 6.17 7.56
CA ASP A 54 -10.62 5.32 7.33
C ASP A 54 -10.61 4.66 5.96
N ASN A 55 -10.10 5.34 4.93
CA ASN A 55 -9.94 4.74 3.60
C ASN A 55 -9.01 3.53 3.67
N GLN A 56 -7.88 3.68 4.38
CA GLN A 56 -6.94 2.57 4.53
C GLN A 56 -7.56 1.43 5.34
N ARG A 57 -8.25 1.74 6.43
CA ARG A 57 -8.85 0.72 7.30
C ARG A 57 -9.91 -0.10 6.55
N ARG A 58 -10.72 0.54 5.73
CA ARG A 58 -11.68 -0.16 4.87
C ARG A 58 -10.99 -1.07 3.87
N PHE A 59 -9.95 -0.56 3.22
CA PHE A 59 -9.14 -1.38 2.31
C PHE A 59 -8.53 -2.58 3.04
N GLN A 60 -7.98 -2.36 4.23
CA GLN A 60 -7.37 -3.41 5.04
C GLN A 60 -8.39 -4.53 5.33
N GLU A 61 -9.59 -4.17 5.77
CA GLU A 61 -10.61 -5.14 6.15
C GLU A 61 -11.26 -5.82 4.94
N ASP A 62 -11.58 -5.04 3.91
CA ASP A 62 -12.40 -5.52 2.79
C ASP A 62 -11.57 -6.21 1.70
N ARG A 63 -10.32 -5.83 1.53
CA ARG A 63 -9.50 -6.32 0.43
C ARG A 63 -8.16 -6.91 0.84
N LEU A 64 -7.40 -6.23 1.69
CA LEU A 64 -6.02 -6.63 1.98
C LEU A 64 -5.96 -7.88 2.87
N ASN A 65 -6.69 -7.88 3.99
CA ASN A 65 -6.74 -9.06 4.87
C ASN A 65 -7.26 -10.31 4.14
N PRO A 66 -8.35 -10.21 3.35
CA PRO A 66 -8.77 -11.35 2.52
C PRO A 66 -7.69 -11.82 1.53
N ALA A 67 -6.91 -10.89 0.97
CA ALA A 67 -5.83 -11.24 0.05
C ALA A 67 -4.69 -11.98 0.77
N PHE A 68 -4.31 -11.54 1.97
CA PHE A 68 -3.34 -12.26 2.79
C PHE A 68 -3.84 -13.68 3.08
N ASP A 69 -5.10 -13.80 3.50
CA ASP A 69 -5.68 -15.10 3.84
C ASP A 69 -5.72 -16.03 2.62
N ALA A 70 -6.12 -15.51 1.47
CA ALA A 70 -6.23 -16.29 0.23
C ALA A 70 -4.87 -16.79 -0.26
N THR A 71 -3.79 -16.08 0.04
CA THR A 71 -2.44 -16.45 -0.38
C THR A 71 -1.65 -17.20 0.71
N GLY A 72 -2.29 -17.45 1.86
CA GLY A 72 -1.63 -18.13 2.98
C GLY A 72 -0.57 -17.30 3.67
N LYS A 73 -0.65 -15.98 3.55
CA LYS A 73 0.32 -15.06 4.16
C LYS A 73 -0.18 -14.52 5.49
N PRO A 74 0.75 -14.14 6.38
CA PRO A 74 0.33 -13.45 7.61
C PRO A 74 -0.29 -12.09 7.28
N ARG A 75 -1.28 -11.70 8.05
CA ARG A 75 -1.86 -10.36 7.93
C ARG A 75 -0.87 -9.34 8.46
N VAL A 76 -0.64 -8.29 7.69
CA VAL A 76 0.26 -7.19 8.07
C VAL A 76 -0.55 -5.92 8.11
N SER A 77 -0.42 -5.17 9.20
CA SER A 77 -1.06 -3.87 9.37
C SER A 77 -0.01 -2.78 9.38
N PRO A 78 -0.34 -1.58 8.90
CA PRO A 78 0.64 -0.51 8.83
C PRO A 78 0.79 0.24 10.14
N THR A 79 1.91 0.95 10.26
CA THR A 79 2.07 2.04 11.21
C THR A 79 1.63 3.31 10.50
N PHE A 80 0.80 4.11 11.13
CA PHE A 80 0.32 5.37 10.55
C PHE A 80 1.16 6.55 11.01
N PHE A 81 1.29 7.55 10.14
CA PHE A 81 1.93 8.81 10.49
C PHE A 81 1.22 9.96 9.73
N PRO A 82 1.11 11.14 10.34
CA PRO A 82 0.49 12.27 9.67
C PRO A 82 1.38 12.76 8.52
N VAL A 83 0.75 13.11 7.41
CA VAL A 83 1.46 13.65 6.25
C VAL A 83 1.40 15.16 6.31
N HIS A 84 2.58 15.80 6.32
CA HIS A 84 2.68 17.25 6.28
C HIS A 84 2.73 17.78 4.84
N THR A 85 3.52 17.13 3.99
CA THR A 85 3.75 17.59 2.62
C THR A 85 3.90 16.40 1.69
N ILE A 86 3.32 16.51 0.49
CA ILE A 86 3.54 15.55 -0.60
C ILE A 86 4.15 16.31 -1.76
N LEU A 87 5.34 15.91 -2.20
CA LEU A 87 6.03 16.49 -3.34
C LEU A 87 6.50 15.40 -4.30
N PRO A 88 6.11 15.46 -5.58
CA PRO A 88 5.17 16.43 -6.15
C PRO A 88 3.74 16.20 -5.65
N PRO A 89 2.82 17.18 -5.83
CA PRO A 89 1.42 16.97 -5.45
C PRO A 89 0.80 15.79 -6.18
N PRO A 90 -0.24 15.14 -5.62
CA PRO A 90 -0.86 13.96 -6.24
C PRO A 90 -1.26 14.12 -7.71
N GLU A 91 -1.72 15.32 -8.10
CA GLU A 91 -2.08 15.62 -9.50
C GLU A 91 -0.87 15.48 -10.42
N ALA A 92 0.29 15.97 -9.97
CA ALA A 92 1.52 15.85 -10.74
C ALA A 92 2.00 14.41 -10.87
N LEU A 93 1.80 13.60 -9.82
CA LEU A 93 2.11 12.16 -9.88
C LEU A 93 1.25 11.47 -10.92
N SER A 94 -0.03 11.80 -11.00
CA SER A 94 -0.93 11.27 -12.02
C SER A 94 -0.47 11.62 -13.43
N SER A 95 -0.03 12.87 -13.65
CA SER A 95 0.44 13.30 -14.97
C SER A 95 1.75 12.65 -15.37
N LEU A 96 2.53 12.12 -14.44
CA LEU A 96 3.79 11.43 -14.70
C LEU A 96 3.60 9.93 -14.93
N ALA A 97 2.38 9.41 -14.76
CA ALA A 97 2.12 7.98 -14.91
C ALA A 97 2.43 7.51 -16.34
N PRO A 98 2.98 6.30 -16.51
CA PRO A 98 3.27 5.77 -17.85
C PRO A 98 1.99 5.73 -18.70
N GLY A 99 2.12 6.11 -19.95
CA GLY A 99 1.00 6.11 -20.89
C GLY A 99 0.07 7.32 -20.78
N SER A 100 0.40 8.25 -19.92
CA SER A 100 -0.36 9.49 -19.77
C SER A 100 -0.11 10.44 -20.93
#